data_c122786dc51d325d52d85b29fc44c88c
#
_entry.id   c122786dc51d325d52d85b29fc44c88c
#
_cell.length_a   1.000
_cell.length_b   1.000
_cell.length_c   1.000
_cell.angle_alpha   90.00
_cell.angle_beta   90.00
_cell.angle_gamma   90.00
#
_symmetry.space_group_name_H-M   'P 1'
#
loop_
_entity.id
_entity.type
_entity.pdbx_description
1 polymer ?
#
loop_
_entity_poly.entity_id
_entity_poly.type
_entity_poly.pdbx_seq_one_letter_code
_entity_poly.pdbx_strand_id
1 'polypeptide(L)'
;MAIQGVGHVGAILADKLAAAGARLVICDVGADAAAAVAARTGATVVSPDAIFDADADVFAPCALGGAISAATLPRLKARIVAGGANNQLVDAAAGQVLFDSGVTYAPDFVINGGGIINVAGEIRALNRGESFDPAWVEGKVAAMIGTLAEVLERSASERRPADQIAVQMAKERIAAARG
;
A
#
# COMPACT_ATOMS: atom_id res chain seq x y z
N MET A 1 -3.86 13.26 1.24
CA MET A 1 -3.95 11.84 0.83
C MET A 1 -5.40 11.39 0.89
N ALA A 2 -5.81 10.51 -0.03
CA ALA A 2 -7.13 9.87 -0.03
C ALA A 2 -6.98 8.42 0.43
N ILE A 3 -7.70 8.00 1.48
CA ILE A 3 -7.63 6.64 2.05
C ILE A 3 -8.98 5.95 1.83
N GLN A 4 -8.98 4.88 1.05
CA GLN A 4 -10.15 4.05 0.83
C GLN A 4 -10.19 2.91 1.83
N GLY A 5 -11.15 2.96 2.76
CA GLY A 5 -11.27 2.02 3.86
C GLY A 5 -10.49 2.44 5.09
N VAL A 6 -11.20 2.60 6.19
CA VAL A 6 -10.64 2.95 7.50
C VAL A 6 -10.95 1.88 8.56
N GLY A 7 -10.87 0.62 8.13
CA GLY A 7 -10.82 -0.52 9.02
C GLY A 7 -9.51 -0.54 9.82
N HIS A 8 -9.11 -1.72 10.32
CA HIS A 8 -7.95 -1.81 11.23
C HIS A 8 -6.67 -1.17 10.66
N VAL A 9 -6.28 -1.49 9.43
CA VAL A 9 -5.05 -0.96 8.81
C VAL A 9 -5.21 0.51 8.41
N GLY A 10 -6.30 0.85 7.71
CA GLY A 10 -6.52 2.20 7.21
C GLY A 10 -6.70 3.24 8.31
N ALA A 11 -7.31 2.87 9.44
CA ALA A 11 -7.47 3.74 10.59
C ALA A 11 -6.11 4.08 11.24
N ILE A 12 -5.24 3.07 11.45
CA ILE A 12 -3.89 3.29 11.99
C ILE A 12 -3.05 4.13 11.00
N LEU A 13 -3.18 3.87 9.70
CA LEU A 13 -2.51 4.67 8.68
C LEU A 13 -2.96 6.13 8.73
N ALA A 14 -4.28 6.38 8.83
CA ALA A 14 -4.84 7.71 8.95
C ALA A 14 -4.30 8.46 10.18
N ASP A 15 -4.24 7.80 11.35
CA ASP A 15 -3.71 8.39 12.57
C ASP A 15 -2.23 8.79 12.41
N LYS A 16 -1.40 7.90 11.85
CA LYS A 16 0.03 8.17 11.61
C LYS A 16 0.24 9.33 10.62
N LEU A 17 -0.53 9.36 9.54
CA LEU A 17 -0.44 10.39 8.52
C LEU A 17 -0.92 11.75 9.04
N ALA A 18 -2.01 11.79 9.80
CA ALA A 18 -2.49 13.01 10.45
C ALA A 18 -1.44 13.56 11.43
N ALA A 19 -0.84 12.70 12.26
CA ALA A 19 0.25 13.07 13.16
C ALA A 19 1.48 13.62 12.42
N ALA A 20 1.71 13.16 11.17
CA ALA A 20 2.75 13.70 10.30
C ALA A 20 2.34 14.97 9.52
N GLY A 21 1.16 15.52 9.76
CA GLY A 21 0.67 16.76 9.16
C GLY A 21 0.01 16.59 7.79
N ALA A 22 -0.32 15.37 7.37
CA ALA A 22 -1.02 15.15 6.11
C ALA A 22 -2.50 15.57 6.21
N ARG A 23 -3.02 16.20 5.16
CA ARG A 23 -4.46 16.41 4.98
C ARG A 23 -5.09 15.16 4.41
N LEU A 24 -6.16 14.68 5.04
CA LEU A 24 -6.78 13.41 4.73
C LEU A 24 -8.19 13.57 4.18
N VAL A 25 -8.49 12.83 3.13
CA VAL A 25 -9.84 12.51 2.65
C VAL A 25 -10.02 11.00 2.86
N ILE A 26 -11.08 10.60 3.50
CA ILE A 26 -11.30 9.18 3.84
C ILE A 26 -12.70 8.72 3.43
N CYS A 27 -12.85 7.43 3.19
CA CYS A 27 -14.16 6.79 3.05
C CYS A 27 -14.14 5.40 3.70
N ASP A 28 -15.31 4.95 4.09
CA ASP A 28 -15.58 3.55 4.47
C ASP A 28 -17.04 3.22 4.19
N VAL A 29 -17.37 1.93 4.05
CA VAL A 29 -18.75 1.48 3.95
C VAL A 29 -19.45 1.58 5.31
N GLY A 30 -18.71 1.52 6.40
CA GLY A 30 -19.16 1.74 7.77
C GLY A 30 -19.07 3.24 8.13
N ALA A 31 -20.20 3.94 8.07
CA ALA A 31 -20.26 5.38 8.36
C ALA A 31 -19.70 5.74 9.75
N ASP A 32 -19.98 4.93 10.77
CA ASP A 32 -19.50 5.14 12.13
C ASP A 32 -17.97 5.02 12.22
N ALA A 33 -17.38 4.08 11.50
CA ALA A 33 -15.92 3.93 11.44
C ALA A 33 -15.26 5.15 10.79
N ALA A 34 -15.81 5.63 9.68
CA ALA A 34 -15.33 6.84 9.02
C ALA A 34 -15.48 8.08 9.92
N ALA A 35 -16.63 8.26 10.58
CA ALA A 35 -16.86 9.36 11.51
C ALA A 35 -15.89 9.33 12.71
N ALA A 36 -15.63 8.17 13.30
CA ALA A 36 -14.70 8.00 14.40
C ALA A 36 -13.26 8.36 14.02
N VAL A 37 -12.81 7.98 12.81
CA VAL A 37 -11.49 8.35 12.30
C VAL A 37 -11.43 9.85 12.00
N ALA A 38 -12.45 10.42 11.37
CA ALA A 38 -12.51 11.84 11.06
C ALA A 38 -12.46 12.71 12.32
N ALA A 39 -13.17 12.32 13.38
CA ALA A 39 -13.22 13.05 14.65
C ALA A 39 -11.84 13.24 15.30
N ARG A 40 -10.94 12.25 15.18
CA ARG A 40 -9.61 12.29 15.79
C ARG A 40 -8.49 12.77 14.85
N THR A 41 -8.70 12.70 13.55
CA THR A 41 -7.67 13.06 12.56
C THR A 41 -7.94 14.38 11.83
N GLY A 42 -9.17 14.91 11.93
CA GLY A 42 -9.60 16.06 11.13
C GLY A 42 -9.82 15.74 9.64
N ALA A 43 -9.91 14.46 9.27
CA ALA A 43 -10.10 14.04 7.89
C ALA A 43 -11.48 14.43 7.36
N THR A 44 -11.54 14.75 6.06
CA THR A 44 -12.80 14.92 5.34
C THR A 44 -13.37 13.56 4.96
N VAL A 45 -14.61 13.27 5.34
CA VAL A 45 -15.30 12.04 4.94
C VAL A 45 -16.04 12.27 3.62
N VAL A 46 -15.87 11.33 2.69
CA VAL A 46 -16.60 11.28 1.41
C VAL A 46 -17.27 9.91 1.24
N SER A 47 -18.16 9.78 0.27
CA SER A 47 -18.73 8.46 -0.07
C SER A 47 -17.67 7.52 -0.65
N PRO A 48 -17.85 6.18 -0.53
CA PRO A 48 -16.94 5.20 -1.12
C PRO A 48 -16.73 5.35 -2.63
N ASP A 49 -17.70 5.89 -3.35
CA ASP A 49 -17.57 6.18 -4.77
C ASP A 49 -16.78 7.48 -5.03
N ALA A 50 -17.04 8.54 -4.25
CA ALA A 50 -16.42 9.84 -4.45
C ALA A 50 -14.91 9.88 -4.11
N ILE A 51 -14.38 8.87 -3.42
CA ILE A 51 -12.96 8.84 -3.01
C ILE A 51 -12.01 8.84 -4.22
N PHE A 52 -12.44 8.27 -5.36
CA PHE A 52 -11.64 8.20 -6.58
C PHE A 52 -11.47 9.58 -7.24
N ASP A 53 -12.39 10.52 -6.99
CA ASP A 53 -12.34 11.89 -7.53
C ASP A 53 -11.63 12.87 -6.57
N ALA A 54 -11.17 12.39 -5.42
CA ALA A 54 -10.53 13.23 -4.42
C ALA A 54 -9.28 13.93 -4.99
N ASP A 55 -9.18 15.23 -4.73
CA ASP A 55 -7.98 16.01 -5.05
C ASP A 55 -6.89 15.71 -4.00
N ALA A 56 -6.08 14.72 -4.29
CA ALA A 56 -5.06 14.22 -3.38
C ALA A 56 -3.80 13.79 -4.14
N ASP A 57 -2.63 14.00 -3.55
CA ASP A 57 -1.34 13.57 -4.13
C ASP A 57 -1.19 12.04 -4.13
N VAL A 58 -1.75 11.38 -3.12
CA VAL A 58 -1.62 9.93 -2.90
C VAL A 58 -3.00 9.32 -2.69
N PHE A 59 -3.29 8.24 -3.41
CA PHE A 59 -4.43 7.37 -3.17
C PHE A 59 -3.96 6.09 -2.47
N ALA A 60 -4.55 5.78 -1.32
CA ALA A 60 -4.22 4.64 -0.47
C ALA A 60 -5.40 3.65 -0.39
N PRO A 61 -5.45 2.62 -1.25
CA PRO A 61 -6.42 1.54 -1.09
C PRO A 61 -6.11 0.75 0.19
N CYS A 62 -7.05 0.77 1.15
CA CYS A 62 -6.96 0.02 2.43
C CYS A 62 -8.21 -0.81 2.71
N ALA A 63 -9.11 -0.94 1.73
CA ALA A 63 -10.31 -1.76 1.80
C ALA A 63 -10.10 -3.13 1.12
N LEU A 64 -11.07 -3.58 0.34
CA LEU A 64 -10.97 -4.81 -0.46
C LEU A 64 -10.13 -4.60 -1.72
N GLY A 65 -9.64 -5.70 -2.31
CA GLY A 65 -8.88 -5.68 -3.55
C GLY A 65 -9.69 -5.18 -4.75
N GLY A 66 -9.00 -4.96 -5.89
CA GLY A 66 -9.62 -4.52 -7.15
C GLY A 66 -10.01 -3.04 -7.18
N ALA A 67 -9.46 -2.21 -6.27
CA ALA A 67 -9.75 -0.78 -6.25
C ALA A 67 -9.27 -0.06 -7.53
N ILE A 68 -8.21 -0.56 -8.15
CA ILE A 68 -7.63 -0.02 -9.38
C ILE A 68 -8.10 -0.83 -10.57
N SER A 69 -9.02 -0.27 -11.34
CA SER A 69 -9.71 -0.90 -12.47
C SER A 69 -9.91 0.09 -13.62
N ALA A 70 -10.32 -0.42 -14.78
CA ALA A 70 -10.65 0.44 -15.92
C ALA A 70 -11.74 1.48 -15.61
N ALA A 71 -12.63 1.22 -14.65
CA ALA A 71 -13.67 2.15 -14.24
C ALA A 71 -13.15 3.26 -13.30
N THR A 72 -12.19 2.94 -12.42
CA THR A 72 -11.70 3.87 -11.40
C THR A 72 -10.48 4.68 -11.84
N LEU A 73 -9.61 4.09 -12.67
CA LEU A 73 -8.39 4.74 -13.19
C LEU A 73 -8.62 6.12 -13.80
N PRO A 74 -9.62 6.34 -14.68
CA PRO A 74 -9.83 7.66 -15.30
C PRO A 74 -10.24 8.75 -14.31
N ARG A 75 -10.70 8.37 -13.11
CA ARG A 75 -11.16 9.27 -12.05
C ARG A 75 -10.04 9.67 -11.10
N LEU A 76 -8.96 8.87 -11.02
CA LEU A 76 -7.87 9.12 -10.09
C LEU A 76 -7.09 10.38 -10.48
N LYS A 77 -7.03 11.33 -9.56
CA LYS A 77 -6.19 12.54 -9.65
C LYS A 77 -4.83 12.37 -8.98
N ALA A 78 -4.69 11.32 -8.17
CA ALA A 78 -3.48 11.04 -7.42
C ALA A 78 -2.31 10.68 -8.34
N ARG A 79 -1.14 11.21 -8.01
CA ARG A 79 0.12 10.89 -8.71
C ARG A 79 0.79 9.63 -8.17
N ILE A 80 0.36 9.17 -7.01
CA ILE A 80 0.91 7.99 -6.33
C ILE A 80 -0.23 7.10 -5.86
N VAL A 81 -0.11 5.81 -6.09
CA VAL A 81 -0.97 4.78 -5.49
C VAL A 81 -0.13 3.94 -4.54
N ALA A 82 -0.44 4.00 -3.24
CA ALA A 82 0.25 3.27 -2.19
C ALA A 82 -0.68 3.03 -1.00
N GLY A 83 -1.09 1.79 -0.77
CA GLY A 83 -2.04 1.43 0.30
C GLY A 83 -1.84 0.03 0.86
N GLY A 84 -2.53 -0.27 1.94
CA GLY A 84 -2.39 -1.54 2.68
C GLY A 84 -3.26 -2.70 2.17
N ALA A 85 -4.17 -2.48 1.20
CA ALA A 85 -5.00 -3.54 0.65
C ALA A 85 -4.18 -4.53 -0.18
N ASN A 86 -4.58 -5.81 -0.14
CA ASN A 86 -4.06 -6.83 -1.05
C ASN A 86 -4.78 -6.76 -2.41
N ASN A 87 -4.09 -7.17 -3.48
CA ASN A 87 -4.66 -7.29 -4.83
C ASN A 87 -5.32 -5.97 -5.29
N GLN A 88 -4.62 -4.86 -5.14
CA GLN A 88 -5.14 -3.52 -5.47
C GLN A 88 -5.50 -3.38 -6.94
N LEU A 89 -4.67 -3.94 -7.82
CA LEU A 89 -4.93 -4.01 -9.26
C LEU A 89 -5.93 -5.12 -9.56
N VAL A 90 -6.95 -4.82 -10.38
CA VAL A 90 -7.90 -5.83 -10.84
C VAL A 90 -7.25 -6.86 -11.77
N ASP A 91 -6.26 -6.41 -12.54
CA ASP A 91 -5.47 -7.21 -13.47
C ASP A 91 -4.13 -6.52 -13.82
N ALA A 92 -3.29 -7.19 -14.60
CA ALA A 92 -2.02 -6.64 -15.07
C ALA A 92 -2.17 -5.45 -16.02
N ALA A 93 -3.30 -5.34 -16.72
CA ALA A 93 -3.56 -4.20 -17.62
C ALA A 93 -3.73 -2.91 -16.81
N ALA A 94 -4.33 -2.97 -15.62
CA ALA A 94 -4.46 -1.82 -14.73
C ALA A 94 -3.09 -1.27 -14.31
N GLY A 95 -2.10 -2.15 -14.05
CA GLY A 95 -0.72 -1.74 -13.77
C GLY A 95 -0.06 -1.01 -14.96
N GLN A 96 -0.29 -1.51 -16.18
CA GLN A 96 0.21 -0.86 -17.39
C GLN A 96 -0.43 0.53 -17.58
N VAL A 97 -1.74 0.66 -17.38
CA VAL A 97 -2.43 1.96 -17.52
C VAL A 97 -1.94 2.97 -16.47
N LEU A 98 -1.69 2.57 -15.22
CA LEU A 98 -1.08 3.44 -14.21
C LEU A 98 0.28 3.96 -14.70
N PHE A 99 1.13 3.06 -15.18
CA PHE A 99 2.46 3.40 -15.66
C PHE A 99 2.41 4.37 -16.86
N ASP A 100 1.57 4.08 -17.85
CA ASP A 100 1.41 4.90 -19.05
C ASP A 100 0.82 6.30 -18.73
N SER A 101 0.03 6.39 -17.66
CA SER A 101 -0.54 7.65 -17.14
C SER A 101 0.44 8.42 -16.26
N GLY A 102 1.66 7.94 -16.05
CA GLY A 102 2.66 8.57 -15.18
C GLY A 102 2.35 8.51 -13.69
N VAL A 103 1.46 7.61 -13.27
CA VAL A 103 1.13 7.39 -11.85
C VAL A 103 2.11 6.40 -11.25
N THR A 104 2.80 6.81 -10.18
CA THR A 104 3.69 5.92 -9.44
C THR A 104 2.88 4.92 -8.63
N TYR A 105 3.02 3.64 -8.93
CA TYR A 105 2.42 2.56 -8.16
C TYR A 105 3.45 1.90 -7.25
N ALA A 106 3.20 1.87 -5.96
CA ALA A 106 3.91 1.05 -5.00
C ALA A 106 3.20 -0.32 -4.92
N PRO A 107 3.77 -1.40 -5.49
CA PRO A 107 3.08 -2.67 -5.56
C PRO A 107 2.70 -3.16 -4.16
N ASP A 108 1.42 -3.52 -3.98
CA ASP A 108 0.85 -3.88 -2.69
C ASP A 108 1.63 -5.01 -2.01
N PHE A 109 1.97 -6.07 -2.73
CA PHE A 109 2.74 -7.20 -2.21
C PHE A 109 4.20 -6.86 -1.84
N VAL A 110 4.68 -5.66 -2.19
CA VAL A 110 5.98 -5.13 -1.74
C VAL A 110 5.83 -4.35 -0.44
N ILE A 111 4.76 -3.51 -0.32
CA ILE A 111 4.64 -2.55 0.79
C ILE A 111 3.75 -3.00 1.94
N ASN A 112 2.89 -3.99 1.74
CA ASN A 112 1.93 -4.44 2.77
C ASN A 112 2.41 -5.65 3.60
N GLY A 113 3.68 -6.07 3.45
CA GLY A 113 4.25 -7.25 4.11
C GLY A 113 4.43 -7.15 5.64
N GLY A 114 4.13 -6.02 6.27
CA GLY A 114 4.35 -5.82 7.71
C GLY A 114 3.68 -6.87 8.59
N GLY A 115 2.45 -7.26 8.28
CA GLY A 115 1.73 -8.28 9.03
C GLY A 115 2.40 -9.66 8.98
N ILE A 116 2.81 -10.09 7.79
CA ILE A 116 3.50 -11.39 7.62
C ILE A 116 4.89 -11.39 8.25
N ILE A 117 5.58 -10.25 8.23
CA ILE A 117 6.89 -10.09 8.91
C ILE A 117 6.72 -10.24 10.43
N ASN A 118 5.66 -9.65 11.00
CA ASN A 118 5.37 -9.79 12.43
C ASN A 118 5.12 -11.26 12.81
N VAL A 119 4.25 -11.96 12.08
CA VAL A 119 3.97 -13.39 12.27
C VAL A 119 5.24 -14.23 12.12
N ALA A 120 6.10 -13.91 11.15
CA ALA A 120 7.39 -14.58 10.99
C ALA A 120 8.31 -14.36 12.20
N GLY A 121 8.28 -13.17 12.81
CA GLY A 121 8.99 -12.88 14.06
C GLY A 121 8.49 -13.72 15.23
N GLU A 122 7.18 -13.87 15.36
CA GLU A 122 6.57 -14.74 16.39
C GLU A 122 6.95 -16.21 16.21
N ILE A 123 6.84 -16.74 14.98
CA ILE A 123 7.23 -18.13 14.65
C ILE A 123 8.72 -18.35 14.93
N ARG A 124 9.57 -17.38 14.57
CA ARG A 124 11.02 -17.44 14.82
C ARG A 124 11.30 -17.55 16.33
N ALA A 125 10.65 -16.74 17.14
CA ALA A 125 10.80 -16.76 18.59
C ALA A 125 10.36 -18.12 19.17
N LEU A 126 9.19 -18.62 18.79
CA LEU A 126 8.67 -19.92 19.20
C LEU A 126 9.62 -21.07 18.85
N ASN A 127 10.10 -21.13 17.61
CA ASN A 127 11.00 -22.20 17.14
C ASN A 127 12.36 -22.20 17.84
N ARG A 128 12.78 -21.07 18.40
CA ARG A 128 14.05 -20.93 19.13
C ARG A 128 13.91 -21.00 20.64
N GLY A 129 12.66 -21.01 21.16
CA GLY A 129 12.41 -20.87 22.58
C GLY A 129 12.84 -19.51 23.15
N GLU A 130 12.85 -18.48 22.31
CA GLU A 130 13.23 -17.11 22.62
C GLU A 130 12.00 -16.22 22.81
N SER A 131 12.19 -15.05 23.44
CA SER A 131 11.17 -14.01 23.46
C SER A 131 11.01 -13.37 22.07
N PHE A 132 9.81 -12.83 21.79
CA PHE A 132 9.57 -12.03 20.57
C PHE A 132 10.53 -10.84 20.51
N ASP A 133 11.12 -10.64 19.34
CA ASP A 133 12.12 -9.59 19.07
C ASP A 133 11.54 -8.50 18.16
N PRO A 134 11.01 -7.40 18.73
CA PRO A 134 10.48 -6.29 17.93
C PRO A 134 11.52 -5.64 17.03
N ALA A 135 12.79 -5.56 17.43
CA ALA A 135 13.83 -4.91 16.66
C ALA A 135 14.13 -5.70 15.37
N TRP A 136 14.05 -7.02 15.43
CA TRP A 136 14.15 -7.86 14.21
C TRP A 136 13.00 -7.55 13.24
N VAL A 137 11.77 -7.43 13.74
CA VAL A 137 10.59 -7.08 12.93
C VAL A 137 10.75 -5.69 12.31
N GLU A 138 11.12 -4.70 13.10
CA GLU A 138 11.35 -3.32 12.64
C GLU A 138 12.43 -3.26 11.56
N GLY A 139 13.55 -3.98 11.75
CA GLY A 139 14.61 -4.07 10.76
C GLY A 139 14.14 -4.69 9.44
N LYS A 140 13.27 -5.71 9.49
CA LYS A 140 12.69 -6.32 8.29
C LYS A 140 11.69 -5.39 7.58
N VAL A 141 10.87 -4.68 8.34
CA VAL A 141 9.95 -3.66 7.79
C VAL A 141 10.74 -2.52 7.14
N ALA A 142 11.78 -2.03 7.79
CA ALA A 142 12.66 -1.00 7.22
C ALA A 142 13.31 -1.44 5.90
N ALA A 143 13.71 -2.72 5.78
CA ALA A 143 14.28 -3.27 4.56
C ALA A 143 13.30 -3.27 3.36
N MET A 144 11.97 -3.26 3.61
CA MET A 144 10.96 -3.15 2.55
C MET A 144 11.07 -1.81 1.81
N ILE A 145 11.46 -0.74 2.51
CA ILE A 145 11.65 0.59 1.90
C ILE A 145 12.75 0.53 0.83
N GLY A 146 13.87 -0.14 1.13
CA GLY A 146 14.95 -0.35 0.16
C GLY A 146 14.50 -1.19 -1.04
N THR A 147 13.70 -2.24 -0.80
CA THR A 147 13.13 -3.05 -1.89
C THR A 147 12.20 -2.23 -2.77
N LEU A 148 11.34 -1.40 -2.17
CA LEU A 148 10.45 -0.51 -2.95
C LEU A 148 11.26 0.49 -3.77
N ALA A 149 12.29 1.12 -3.18
CA ALA A 149 13.15 2.05 -3.90
C ALA A 149 13.78 1.40 -5.14
N GLU A 150 14.35 0.20 -4.98
CA GLU A 150 14.92 -0.59 -6.10
C GLU A 150 13.88 -0.89 -7.18
N VAL A 151 12.65 -1.29 -6.79
CA VAL A 151 11.54 -1.55 -7.73
C VAL A 151 11.22 -0.29 -8.54
N LEU A 152 11.08 0.87 -7.88
CA LEU A 152 10.73 2.13 -8.54
C LEU A 152 11.85 2.65 -9.45
N GLU A 153 13.10 2.55 -9.03
CA GLU A 153 14.28 2.90 -9.87
C GLU A 153 14.35 2.04 -11.12
N ARG A 154 14.19 0.72 -10.98
CA ARG A 154 14.16 -0.19 -12.12
C ARG A 154 12.94 0.03 -13.01
N SER A 155 11.77 0.31 -12.43
CA SER A 155 10.57 0.67 -13.20
C SER A 155 10.83 1.87 -14.10
N ALA A 156 11.45 2.91 -13.56
CA ALA A 156 11.78 4.12 -14.31
C ALA A 156 12.85 3.86 -15.39
N SER A 157 13.94 3.16 -15.06
CA SER A 157 15.06 2.91 -15.99
C SER A 157 14.71 1.92 -17.10
N GLU A 158 13.97 0.85 -16.77
CA GLU A 158 13.54 -0.17 -17.73
C GLU A 158 12.26 0.23 -18.49
N ARG A 159 11.61 1.34 -18.08
CA ARG A 159 10.33 1.83 -18.63
C ARG A 159 9.23 0.75 -18.60
N ARG A 160 9.04 0.16 -17.44
CA ARG A 160 8.09 -0.93 -17.23
C ARG A 160 7.29 -0.72 -15.93
N PRO A 161 6.05 -1.24 -15.85
CA PRO A 161 5.23 -1.17 -14.64
C PRO A 161 5.94 -1.75 -13.40
N ALA A 162 5.80 -1.08 -12.26
CA ALA A 162 6.47 -1.43 -11.01
C ALA A 162 6.08 -2.83 -10.48
N ASP A 163 4.83 -3.25 -10.67
CA ASP A 163 4.36 -4.60 -10.31
C ASP A 163 5.09 -5.69 -11.12
N GLN A 164 5.30 -5.48 -12.43
CA GLN A 164 6.05 -6.40 -13.27
C GLN A 164 7.52 -6.47 -12.86
N ILE A 165 8.14 -5.33 -12.58
CA ILE A 165 9.52 -5.26 -12.07
C ILE A 165 9.65 -6.00 -10.75
N ALA A 166 8.73 -5.79 -9.80
CA ALA A 166 8.76 -6.46 -8.51
C ALA A 166 8.68 -8.00 -8.64
N VAL A 167 7.82 -8.50 -9.54
CA VAL A 167 7.73 -9.93 -9.86
C VAL A 167 9.02 -10.46 -10.49
N GLN A 168 9.61 -9.70 -11.41
CA GLN A 168 10.89 -10.06 -12.02
C GLN A 168 12.01 -10.14 -10.98
N MET A 169 12.15 -9.13 -10.13
CA MET A 169 13.15 -9.12 -9.03
C MET A 169 12.98 -10.32 -8.10
N ALA A 170 11.75 -10.70 -7.77
CA ALA A 170 11.48 -11.88 -6.96
C ALA A 170 11.98 -13.16 -7.64
N LYS A 171 11.73 -13.34 -8.94
CA LYS A 171 12.20 -14.47 -9.73
C LYS A 171 13.73 -14.52 -9.80
N GLU A 172 14.39 -13.38 -10.01
CA GLU A 172 15.85 -13.26 -10.03
C GLU A 172 16.46 -13.68 -8.70
N ARG A 173 15.90 -13.21 -7.56
CA ARG A 173 16.35 -13.60 -6.21
C ARG A 173 16.17 -15.10 -5.93
N ILE A 174 15.05 -15.68 -6.37
CA ILE A 174 14.80 -17.13 -6.22
C ILE A 174 15.80 -17.95 -7.07
N ALA A 175 16.07 -17.51 -8.29
CA ALA A 175 17.02 -18.20 -9.17
C ALA A 175 18.44 -18.14 -8.59
N ALA A 176 18.88 -16.98 -8.09
CA ALA A 176 20.18 -16.82 -7.46
C ALA A 176 20.35 -17.65 -6.16
N ALA A 177 19.27 -17.93 -5.44
CA ALA A 177 19.33 -18.74 -4.21
C ALA A 177 19.34 -20.26 -4.48
N ARG A 178 19.12 -20.69 -5.73
CA ARG A 178 19.10 -22.11 -6.14
C ARG A 178 20.38 -22.57 -6.85
N GLY A 179 21.25 -21.64 -7.21
CA GLY A 179 22.57 -21.89 -7.79
C GLY A 179 23.66 -21.83 -6.73
#